data_7a37896799b7a3ed05e374dd278e2450
#
_entry.id   7a37896799b7a3ed05e374dd278e2450
#
_cell.length_a   1.000
_cell.length_b   1.000
_cell.length_c   1.000
_cell.angle_alpha   90.00
_cell.angle_beta   90.00
_cell.angle_gamma   90.00
#
_symmetry.space_group_name_H-M   'P 1'
#
loop_
_entity.id
_entity.type
_entity.pdbx_description
1 polymer ?
#
loop_
_entity_poly.entity_id
_entity_poly.type
_entity_poly.pdbx_seq_one_letter_code
_entity_poly.pdbx_strand_id
1 'polypeptide(L)'
;MLFRSIEDLSLRYHQLSEADYETVFETGSLYGAEQASLRDIHDILQQTYGASVGAEYMHITETEEKRWIQHRLESVRSKASFDNEQKINILNRLTAAEGLEKYLHTKYVGQKRFSIEGGESLIPILGEIVQKDGRYELKDLVIGRAQRGGRTAVNSIMGKGANEIF
;
A
#
# COMPACT_ATOMS: atom_id res chain seq x y z
N MET A 1 8.86 -10.59 11.25
CA MET A 1 8.55 -9.15 11.36
C MET A 1 7.71 -8.98 12.62
N LEU A 2 8.27 -8.41 13.67
CA LEU A 2 7.53 -8.14 14.90
C LEU A 2 6.57 -6.99 14.59
N PHE A 3 5.29 -7.25 14.61
CA PHE A 3 4.28 -6.20 14.55
C PHE A 3 4.52 -5.27 15.76
N ARG A 4 4.92 -4.05 15.50
CA ARG A 4 4.90 -3.03 16.54
C ARG A 4 3.43 -2.84 16.92
N SER A 5 3.12 -3.09 18.19
CA SER A 5 1.85 -2.63 18.74
C SER A 5 1.84 -1.11 18.56
N ILE A 6 0.78 -0.58 17.96
CA ILE A 6 0.58 0.85 17.87
C ILE A 6 0.16 1.28 19.25
N GLU A 7 1.08 1.89 19.99
CA GLU A 7 0.90 2.21 21.42
C GLU A 7 -0.28 3.16 21.64
N ASP A 8 -0.45 4.11 20.73
CA ASP A 8 -1.54 5.08 20.73
C ASP A 8 -2.93 4.49 20.38
N LEU A 9 -3.00 3.24 19.89
CA LEU A 9 -4.26 2.49 19.76
C LEU A 9 -4.58 1.64 21.01
N SER A 10 -3.68 1.58 21.98
CA SER A 10 -3.95 0.80 23.19
C SER A 10 -4.92 1.54 24.12
N LEU A 11 -5.92 0.82 24.65
CA LEU A 11 -6.88 1.38 25.60
C LEU A 11 -6.18 2.03 26.81
N ARG A 12 -5.11 1.39 27.28
CA ARG A 12 -4.31 1.85 28.42
C ARG A 12 -3.67 3.23 28.17
N TYR A 13 -3.25 3.52 26.95
CA TYR A 13 -2.69 4.82 26.57
C TYR A 13 -3.71 5.94 26.80
N HIS A 14 -4.99 5.65 26.56
CA HIS A 14 -6.12 6.56 26.77
C HIS A 14 -6.75 6.47 28.16
N GLN A 15 -6.13 5.77 29.10
CA GLN A 15 -6.66 5.53 30.46
C GLN A 15 -8.01 4.80 30.43
N LEU A 16 -8.26 4.01 29.42
CA LEU A 16 -9.43 3.17 29.23
C LEU A 16 -9.09 1.70 29.48
N SER A 17 -10.13 0.89 29.69
CA SER A 17 -10.02 -0.55 29.91
C SER A 17 -11.09 -1.32 29.13
N GLU A 18 -11.06 -2.64 29.17
CA GLU A 18 -12.09 -3.48 28.54
C GLU A 18 -13.48 -3.30 29.18
N ALA A 19 -13.54 -2.80 30.42
CA ALA A 19 -14.80 -2.48 31.07
C ALA A 19 -15.55 -1.33 30.37
N ASP A 20 -14.83 -0.49 29.65
CA ASP A 20 -15.36 0.68 28.95
C ASP A 20 -15.85 0.37 27.53
N TYR A 21 -15.68 -0.86 27.04
CA TYR A 21 -15.99 -1.25 25.67
C TYR A 21 -17.41 -0.95 25.21
N GLU A 22 -18.39 -1.00 26.12
CA GLU A 22 -19.80 -0.74 25.80
C GLU A 22 -20.16 0.75 25.93
N THR A 23 -19.23 1.60 26.35
CA THR A 23 -19.45 3.05 26.43
C THR A 23 -19.50 3.63 25.02
N VAL A 24 -20.52 4.45 24.77
CA VAL A 24 -20.73 5.11 23.49
C VAL A 24 -20.04 6.45 23.46
N PHE A 25 -19.32 6.71 22.38
CA PHE A 25 -18.59 7.95 22.13
C PHE A 25 -19.03 8.58 20.81
N GLU A 26 -18.86 9.89 20.72
CA GLU A 26 -18.90 10.62 19.45
C GLU A 26 -17.68 10.21 18.62
N THR A 27 -17.92 9.78 17.38
CA THR A 27 -16.85 9.27 16.49
C THR A 27 -16.07 10.36 15.78
N GLY A 28 -16.57 11.58 15.81
CA GLY A 28 -15.95 12.73 15.14
C GLY A 28 -15.88 12.52 13.63
N SER A 29 -14.67 12.35 13.10
CA SER A 29 -14.45 12.18 11.66
C SER A 29 -14.26 10.73 11.22
N LEU A 30 -14.39 9.78 12.11
CA LEU A 30 -14.30 8.36 11.79
C LEU A 30 -15.40 7.96 10.80
N TYR A 31 -15.08 7.15 9.81
CA TYR A 31 -16.06 6.68 8.84
C TYR A 31 -17.10 5.75 9.49
N GLY A 32 -18.36 6.09 9.34
CA GLY A 32 -19.47 5.27 9.85
C GLY A 32 -20.53 6.09 10.56
N ALA A 33 -21.00 5.61 11.69
CA ALA A 33 -21.99 6.29 12.50
C ALA A 33 -21.40 7.48 13.26
N GLU A 34 -22.22 8.48 13.58
CA GLU A 34 -21.81 9.65 14.39
C GLU A 34 -21.45 9.27 15.83
N GLN A 35 -22.02 8.18 16.32
CA GLN A 35 -21.74 7.60 17.64
C GLN A 35 -21.51 6.10 17.50
N ALA A 36 -20.56 5.57 18.24
CA ALA A 36 -20.26 4.14 18.29
C ALA A 36 -19.72 3.73 19.66
N SER A 37 -19.80 2.44 19.97
CA SER A 37 -19.18 1.89 21.15
C SER A 37 -17.65 1.98 21.08
N LEU A 38 -16.98 2.07 22.21
CA LEU A 38 -15.52 2.02 22.25
C LEU A 38 -14.98 0.77 21.54
N ARG A 39 -15.67 -0.35 21.67
CA ARG A 39 -15.33 -1.61 20.98
C ARG A 39 -15.30 -1.41 19.46
N ASP A 40 -16.37 -0.87 18.90
CA ASP A 40 -16.46 -0.67 17.45
C ASP A 40 -15.42 0.33 16.96
N ILE A 41 -15.21 1.44 17.70
CA ILE A 41 -14.19 2.44 17.37
C ILE A 41 -12.80 1.79 17.38
N HIS A 42 -12.46 1.05 18.43
CA HIS A 42 -11.18 0.37 18.57
C HIS A 42 -10.96 -0.65 17.45
N ASP A 43 -11.98 -1.46 17.13
CA ASP A 43 -11.91 -2.48 16.08
C ASP A 43 -11.74 -1.84 14.69
N ILE A 44 -12.42 -0.74 14.40
CA ILE A 44 -12.26 0.02 13.16
C ILE A 44 -10.83 0.52 13.02
N LEU A 45 -10.32 1.19 14.05
CA LEU A 45 -8.98 1.76 14.05
C LEU A 45 -7.91 0.67 13.96
N GLN A 46 -8.05 -0.40 14.74
CA GLN A 46 -7.11 -1.52 14.72
C GLN A 46 -7.08 -2.23 13.36
N GLN A 47 -8.23 -2.45 12.73
CA GLN A 47 -8.30 -3.07 11.41
C GLN A 47 -7.76 -2.17 10.31
N THR A 48 -7.97 -0.85 10.42
CA THR A 48 -7.56 0.12 9.39
C THR A 48 -6.08 0.47 9.48
N TYR A 49 -5.58 0.77 10.69
CA TYR A 49 -4.26 1.34 10.91
C TYR A 49 -3.30 0.41 11.64
N GLY A 50 -3.80 -0.61 12.33
CA GLY A 50 -3.02 -1.59 13.09
C GLY A 50 -2.70 -2.87 12.33
N ALA A 51 -3.14 -3.01 11.07
CA ALA A 51 -2.93 -4.21 10.27
C ALA A 51 -1.65 -4.16 9.42
N SER A 52 -1.70 -4.64 8.18
CA SER A 52 -0.53 -4.78 7.30
C SER A 52 -0.22 -3.54 6.44
N VAL A 53 -1.10 -2.56 6.42
CA VAL A 53 -0.95 -1.32 5.63
C VAL A 53 -0.71 -0.15 6.57
N GLY A 54 0.39 0.57 6.36
CA GLY A 54 0.64 1.85 6.99
C GLY A 54 0.28 2.99 6.03
N ALA A 55 -0.32 4.06 6.55
CA ALA A 55 -0.69 5.23 5.75
C ALA A 55 -0.18 6.51 6.44
N GLU A 56 0.53 7.33 5.68
CA GLU A 56 1.05 8.62 6.12
C GLU A 56 0.37 9.75 5.34
N TYR A 57 -0.69 10.31 5.87
CA TYR A 57 -1.45 11.40 5.25
C TYR A 57 -1.77 12.57 6.19
N MET A 58 -1.35 12.48 7.46
CA MET A 58 -1.65 13.50 8.46
C MET A 58 -0.94 14.83 8.21
N HIS A 59 0.11 14.84 7.38
CA HIS A 59 0.81 16.04 6.94
C HIS A 59 0.02 16.89 5.93
N ILE A 60 -1.04 16.34 5.33
CA ILE A 60 -1.89 17.06 4.39
C ILE A 60 -2.65 18.15 5.13
N THR A 61 -2.50 19.39 4.69
CA THR A 61 -3.12 20.57 5.31
C THR A 61 -4.55 20.79 4.84
N GLU A 62 -4.85 20.44 3.59
CA GLU A 62 -6.19 20.54 3.04
C GLU A 62 -7.13 19.53 3.67
N THR A 63 -8.14 20.05 4.38
CA THR A 63 -9.05 19.21 5.18
C THR A 63 -9.87 18.26 4.32
N GLU A 64 -10.36 18.71 3.17
CA GLU A 64 -11.18 17.88 2.27
C GLU A 64 -10.37 16.71 1.72
N GLU A 65 -9.15 16.95 1.25
CA GLU A 65 -8.25 15.93 0.75
C GLU A 65 -7.92 14.89 1.85
N LYS A 66 -7.56 15.38 3.04
CA LYS A 66 -7.28 14.53 4.20
C LYS A 66 -8.48 13.63 4.56
N ARG A 67 -9.69 14.21 4.59
CA ARG A 67 -10.93 13.47 4.88
C ARG A 67 -11.26 12.47 3.80
N TRP A 68 -11.03 12.81 2.54
CA TRP A 68 -11.21 11.87 1.44
C TRP A 68 -10.33 10.63 1.58
N ILE A 69 -9.04 10.81 1.87
CA ILE A 69 -8.10 9.69 2.09
C ILE A 69 -8.54 8.86 3.30
N GLN A 70 -8.83 9.52 4.43
CA GLN A 70 -9.32 8.88 5.64
C GLN A 70 -10.53 7.99 5.34
N HIS A 71 -11.53 8.56 4.70
CA HIS A 71 -12.77 7.89 4.33
C HIS A 71 -12.52 6.67 3.44
N ARG A 72 -11.61 6.78 2.47
CA ARG A 72 -11.22 5.67 1.59
C ARG A 72 -10.55 4.53 2.33
N LEU A 73 -9.69 4.82 3.28
CA LEU A 73 -9.01 3.81 4.09
C LEU A 73 -9.98 3.14 5.08
N GLU A 74 -10.75 3.94 5.81
CA GLU A 74 -11.63 3.46 6.86
C GLU A 74 -12.84 2.68 6.33
N SER A 75 -13.40 3.08 5.17
CA SER A 75 -14.54 2.39 4.57
C SER A 75 -14.23 0.94 4.17
N VAL A 76 -13.00 0.64 3.81
CA VAL A 76 -12.54 -0.71 3.43
C VAL A 76 -11.65 -1.36 4.49
N ARG A 77 -11.43 -0.70 5.63
CA ARG A 77 -10.53 -1.16 6.70
C ARG A 77 -9.11 -1.45 6.19
N SER A 78 -8.60 -0.61 5.29
CA SER A 78 -7.32 -0.82 4.60
C SER A 78 -7.15 -2.22 3.98
N LYS A 79 -8.25 -2.92 3.72
CA LYS A 79 -8.26 -4.24 3.10
C LYS A 79 -8.54 -4.13 1.61
N ALA A 80 -7.63 -4.65 0.80
CA ALA A 80 -7.85 -4.76 -0.63
C ALA A 80 -8.82 -5.90 -0.94
N SER A 81 -9.79 -5.64 -1.81
CA SER A 81 -10.71 -6.66 -2.33
C SER A 81 -10.29 -7.03 -3.76
N PHE A 82 -9.28 -7.88 -3.89
CA PHE A 82 -8.87 -8.42 -5.18
C PHE A 82 -9.64 -9.71 -5.49
N ASP A 83 -10.14 -9.82 -6.71
CA ASP A 83 -10.64 -11.08 -7.24
C ASP A 83 -9.49 -12.06 -7.55
N ASN A 84 -9.82 -13.28 -7.97
CA ASN A 84 -8.81 -14.31 -8.22
C ASN A 84 -7.93 -13.98 -9.44
N GLU A 85 -8.48 -13.37 -10.47
CA GLU A 85 -7.73 -12.98 -11.67
C GLU A 85 -6.72 -11.88 -11.33
N GLN A 86 -7.13 -10.88 -10.58
CA GLN A 86 -6.25 -9.81 -10.08
C GLN A 86 -5.13 -10.37 -9.22
N LYS A 87 -5.43 -11.30 -8.29
CA LYS A 87 -4.42 -11.96 -7.44
C LYS A 87 -3.41 -12.74 -8.27
N ILE A 88 -3.86 -13.49 -9.27
CA ILE A 88 -2.97 -14.23 -10.18
C ILE A 88 -2.11 -13.28 -10.99
N ASN A 89 -2.67 -12.18 -11.50
CA ASN A 89 -1.90 -11.18 -12.23
C ASN A 89 -0.81 -10.53 -11.36
N ILE A 90 -1.15 -10.14 -10.12
CA ILE A 90 -0.19 -9.62 -9.15
C ILE A 90 0.93 -10.64 -8.90
N LEU A 91 0.58 -11.90 -8.63
CA LEU A 91 1.55 -12.96 -8.38
C LEU A 91 2.48 -13.18 -9.59
N ASN A 92 1.94 -13.21 -10.81
CA ASN A 92 2.73 -13.35 -12.03
C ASN A 92 3.72 -12.21 -12.19
N ARG A 93 3.31 -10.97 -11.93
CA ARG A 93 4.19 -9.79 -12.02
C ARG A 93 5.30 -9.82 -10.95
N LEU A 94 4.98 -10.22 -9.73
CA LEU A 94 5.96 -10.37 -8.65
C LEU A 94 6.97 -11.47 -8.98
N THR A 95 6.50 -12.63 -9.46
CA THR A 95 7.34 -13.76 -9.86
C THR A 95 8.25 -13.39 -11.03
N ALA A 96 7.73 -12.66 -12.02
CA ALA A 96 8.53 -12.20 -13.16
C ALA A 96 9.62 -11.22 -12.72
N ALA A 97 9.32 -10.28 -11.84
CA ALA A 97 10.28 -9.32 -11.31
C ALA A 97 11.41 -10.03 -10.53
N GLU A 98 11.06 -10.95 -9.64
CA GLU A 98 12.03 -11.76 -8.90
C GLU A 98 12.87 -12.65 -9.81
N GLY A 99 12.24 -13.28 -10.80
CA GLY A 99 12.92 -14.12 -11.79
C GLY A 99 13.94 -13.34 -12.61
N LEU A 100 13.59 -12.11 -13.04
CA LEU A 100 14.53 -11.23 -13.74
C LEU A 100 15.72 -10.86 -12.86
N GLU A 101 15.48 -10.49 -11.60
CA GLU A 101 16.55 -10.14 -10.66
C GLU A 101 17.49 -11.32 -10.43
N LYS A 102 16.98 -12.52 -10.23
CA LYS A 102 17.78 -13.77 -10.10
C LYS A 102 18.58 -14.06 -11.37
N TYR A 103 17.98 -13.92 -12.55
CA TYR A 103 18.66 -14.11 -13.83
C TYR A 103 19.82 -13.13 -13.98
N LEU A 104 19.59 -11.85 -13.73
CA LEU A 104 20.63 -10.82 -13.83
C LEU A 104 21.75 -11.05 -12.80
N HIS A 105 21.42 -11.50 -11.60
CA HIS A 105 22.41 -11.85 -10.58
C HIS A 105 23.33 -12.98 -11.04
N THR A 106 22.79 -13.99 -11.71
CA THR A 106 23.53 -15.16 -12.16
C THR A 106 24.35 -14.86 -13.40
N LYS A 107 23.79 -14.10 -14.34
CA LYS A 107 24.43 -13.87 -15.65
C LYS A 107 25.50 -12.77 -15.63
N TYR A 108 25.29 -11.75 -14.80
CA TYR A 108 26.18 -10.58 -14.74
C TYR A 108 26.81 -10.44 -13.35
N VAL A 109 27.59 -11.47 -12.99
CA VAL A 109 28.32 -11.52 -11.71
C VAL A 109 29.31 -10.36 -11.63
N GLY A 110 29.29 -9.62 -10.53
CA GLY A 110 30.21 -8.50 -10.30
C GLY A 110 29.79 -7.16 -10.90
N GLN A 111 28.73 -7.09 -11.71
CA GLN A 111 28.20 -5.81 -12.16
C GLN A 111 27.48 -5.08 -11.01
N LYS A 112 27.86 -3.81 -10.83
CA LYS A 112 27.19 -2.94 -9.87
C LYS A 112 25.76 -2.66 -10.36
N ARG A 113 24.78 -3.15 -9.64
CA ARG A 113 23.36 -2.89 -9.92
C ARG A 113 22.61 -2.60 -8.63
N PHE A 114 21.54 -1.87 -8.78
CA PHE A 114 20.61 -1.56 -7.69
C PHE A 114 19.35 -2.42 -7.88
N SER A 115 19.29 -3.52 -7.12
CA SER A 115 18.16 -4.45 -7.12
C SER A 115 16.88 -3.80 -6.59
N ILE A 116 15.72 -4.29 -7.08
CA ILE A 116 14.40 -3.93 -6.53
C ILE A 116 14.04 -4.75 -5.29
N GLU A 117 14.90 -5.66 -4.88
CA GLU A 117 14.67 -6.59 -3.77
C GLU A 117 14.07 -5.90 -2.53
N GLY A 118 12.93 -6.41 -2.05
CA GLY A 118 12.12 -5.81 -1.00
C GLY A 118 11.16 -4.70 -1.46
N GLY A 119 11.15 -4.38 -2.76
CA GLY A 119 10.29 -3.37 -3.37
C GLY A 119 9.52 -3.89 -4.60
N GLU A 120 9.41 -5.21 -4.76
CA GLU A 120 8.80 -5.86 -5.93
C GLU A 120 7.34 -5.46 -6.15
N SER A 121 6.63 -5.09 -5.08
CA SER A 121 5.26 -4.58 -5.15
C SER A 121 5.10 -3.28 -5.96
N LEU A 122 6.20 -2.55 -6.21
CA LEU A 122 6.21 -1.39 -7.10
C LEU A 122 5.75 -1.77 -8.52
N ILE A 123 6.07 -2.98 -8.99
CA ILE A 123 5.73 -3.43 -10.35
C ILE A 123 4.22 -3.56 -10.55
N PRO A 124 3.46 -4.31 -9.74
CA PRO A 124 2.01 -4.35 -9.87
C PRO A 124 1.35 -2.99 -9.59
N ILE A 125 1.86 -2.17 -8.66
CA ILE A 125 1.32 -0.83 -8.39
C ILE A 125 1.41 0.06 -9.63
N LEU A 126 2.58 0.19 -10.23
CA LEU A 126 2.76 1.00 -11.44
C LEU A 126 1.95 0.45 -12.63
N GLY A 127 1.87 -0.88 -12.76
CA GLY A 127 1.01 -1.48 -13.77
C GLY A 127 -0.47 -1.12 -13.62
N GLU A 128 -0.97 -1.08 -12.40
CA GLU A 128 -2.34 -0.68 -12.11
C GLU A 128 -2.57 0.82 -12.36
N ILE A 129 -1.61 1.67 -11.99
CA ILE A 129 -1.67 3.12 -12.27
C ILE A 129 -1.76 3.35 -13.78
N VAL A 130 -0.83 2.79 -14.56
CA VAL A 130 -0.82 2.94 -16.03
C VAL A 130 -2.14 2.48 -16.67
N GLN A 131 -2.70 1.35 -16.19
CA GLN A 131 -3.98 0.86 -16.69
C GLN A 131 -5.15 1.78 -16.34
N LYS A 132 -5.16 2.35 -15.14
CA LYS A 132 -6.21 3.30 -14.74
C LYS A 132 -6.10 4.61 -15.48
N ASP A 133 -4.90 5.14 -15.62
CA ASP A 133 -4.64 6.37 -16.34
C ASP A 133 -5.09 6.26 -17.81
N GLY A 134 -4.85 5.12 -18.46
CA GLY A 134 -5.35 4.84 -19.81
C GLY A 134 -6.89 4.83 -19.90
N ARG A 135 -7.60 4.43 -18.85
CA ARG A 135 -9.08 4.49 -18.80
C ARG A 135 -9.61 5.91 -18.62
N TYR A 136 -8.83 6.80 -18.02
CA TYR A 136 -9.17 8.22 -17.84
C TYR A 136 -8.69 9.10 -18.99
N GLU A 137 -8.24 8.51 -20.11
CA GLU A 137 -7.78 9.20 -21.31
C GLU A 137 -6.63 10.19 -21.06
N LEU A 138 -5.81 9.92 -20.04
CA LEU A 138 -4.59 10.68 -19.79
C LEU A 138 -3.61 10.50 -20.95
N LYS A 139 -3.11 11.62 -21.47
CA LYS A 139 -2.19 11.59 -22.62
C LYS A 139 -0.76 11.27 -22.25
N ASP A 140 -0.34 11.71 -21.09
CA ASP A 140 1.04 11.59 -20.64
C ASP A 140 1.09 11.15 -19.18
N LEU A 141 1.99 10.20 -18.89
CA LEU A 141 2.34 9.77 -17.55
C LEU A 141 3.85 9.92 -17.37
N VAL A 142 4.26 10.78 -16.45
CA VAL A 142 5.68 11.01 -16.12
C VAL A 142 6.04 10.27 -14.85
N ILE A 143 6.96 9.31 -14.94
CA ILE A 143 7.43 8.54 -13.79
C ILE A 143 8.85 8.96 -13.45
N GLY A 144 9.01 9.68 -12.32
CA GLY A 144 10.29 9.93 -11.69
C GLY A 144 10.75 8.69 -10.91
N ARG A 145 12.03 8.30 -11.08
CA ARG A 145 12.57 7.11 -10.40
C ARG A 145 13.89 7.41 -9.71
N ALA A 146 14.10 6.76 -8.57
CA ALA A 146 15.42 6.62 -7.97
C ALA A 146 16.24 5.54 -8.70
N GLN A 147 17.51 5.38 -8.35
CA GLN A 147 18.39 4.38 -8.99
C GLN A 147 17.98 2.94 -8.67
N ARG A 148 17.35 2.70 -7.51
CA ARG A 148 16.98 1.36 -7.05
C ARG A 148 15.90 0.73 -7.94
N GLY A 149 16.18 -0.43 -8.48
CA GLY A 149 15.22 -1.23 -9.27
C GLY A 149 14.73 -0.60 -10.57
N GLY A 150 15.30 0.54 -10.99
CA GLY A 150 14.78 1.29 -12.12
C GLY A 150 14.79 0.51 -13.45
N ARG A 151 15.78 -0.34 -13.69
CA ARG A 151 15.84 -1.18 -14.90
C ARG A 151 14.80 -2.29 -14.86
N THR A 152 14.66 -2.95 -13.71
CA THR A 152 13.64 -3.99 -13.50
C THR A 152 12.23 -3.42 -13.67
N ALA A 153 11.96 -2.22 -13.12
CA ALA A 153 10.68 -1.55 -13.29
C ALA A 153 10.38 -1.24 -14.76
N VAL A 154 11.34 -0.66 -15.50
CA VAL A 154 11.15 -0.35 -16.94
C VAL A 154 10.92 -1.63 -17.74
N ASN A 155 11.70 -2.68 -17.52
CA ASN A 155 11.52 -3.97 -18.18
C ASN A 155 10.12 -4.55 -17.93
N SER A 156 9.72 -4.62 -16.67
CA SER A 156 8.48 -5.28 -16.27
C SER A 156 7.20 -4.49 -16.64
N ILE A 157 7.29 -3.16 -16.71
CA ILE A 157 6.13 -2.29 -16.99
C ILE A 157 6.01 -1.99 -18.47
N MET A 158 7.14 -1.67 -19.14
CA MET A 158 7.16 -1.28 -20.55
C MET A 158 7.24 -2.49 -21.50
N GLY A 159 7.39 -3.70 -20.98
CA GLY A 159 7.54 -4.92 -21.77
C GLY A 159 8.80 -4.97 -22.63
N LYS A 160 9.80 -4.14 -22.31
CA LYS A 160 11.09 -4.14 -23.04
C LYS A 160 11.92 -5.36 -22.67
N GLY A 161 12.51 -6.00 -23.66
CA GLY A 161 13.40 -7.13 -23.46
C GLY A 161 14.64 -6.75 -22.62
N ALA A 162 15.15 -7.70 -21.83
CA ALA A 162 16.37 -7.46 -21.05
C ALA A 162 17.54 -7.02 -21.94
N ASN A 163 17.60 -7.50 -23.18
CA ASN A 163 18.65 -7.16 -24.19
C ASN A 163 18.58 -5.69 -24.66
N GLU A 164 17.46 -4.99 -24.43
CA GLU A 164 17.29 -3.58 -24.83
C GLU A 164 17.69 -2.62 -23.69
N ILE A 165 17.84 -3.14 -22.48
CA ILE A 165 18.06 -2.34 -21.28
C ILE A 165 19.46 -2.56 -20.69
N PHE A 166 20.06 -3.71 -20.97
CA PHE A 166 21.37 -4.16 -20.52
C PHE A 166 22.30 -4.43 -21.70
#